data_a20fc459e07c05731e3ebeebd6b96e33
#
_entry.id   a20fc459e07c05731e3ebeebd6b96e33
#
_cell.length_a   1.000
_cell.length_b   1.000
_cell.length_c   1.000
_cell.angle_alpha   90.00
_cell.angle_beta   90.00
_cell.angle_gamma   90.00
#
_symmetry.space_group_name_H-M   'P 1'
#
loop_
_entity.id
_entity.type
_entity.pdbx_description
1 polymer ?
#
loop_
_entity_poly.entity_id
_entity_poly.type
_entity_poly.pdbx_seq_one_letter_code
_entity_poly.pdbx_strand_id
1 'polypeptide(L)'
;MRINLVFSSLLLCLLSGTAFADEASLKKAIQANFPGEKIESLKKTPYLGLYEIVVGGELFYTDDKASYLFFGHVVDPQTKQSLTTERLQQIKDARRISVDSLPLEFAIKAVKGNGKRKLVVFSDPNCPYCKRLEKELANVNDITVYTLLYPVLNGSLPTATSIWCSADRLKAWEDFMLNGIAPAGKECETPIDKLLQAGQKNGISGTPTLIFADGSVAPGLMTAEAIEKKLGAPSAK
;
A
#
# COMPACT_ATOMS: atom_id res chain seq x y z
N MET A 1 52.80 7.36 63.51
CA MET A 1 52.07 6.24 62.94
C MET A 1 50.84 6.84 62.27
N ARG A 2 50.89 7.06 60.93
CA ARG A 2 49.84 7.77 60.14
C ARG A 2 49.06 6.71 59.39
N ILE A 3 47.75 6.60 59.70
CA ILE A 3 46.81 5.70 59.02
C ILE A 3 46.16 6.51 57.89
N ASN A 4 46.43 6.13 56.64
CA ASN A 4 45.77 6.67 55.47
C ASN A 4 44.49 5.89 55.21
N LEU A 5 43.33 6.50 55.36
CA LEU A 5 42.03 6.00 54.88
C LEU A 5 41.91 6.32 53.40
N VAL A 6 41.91 5.27 52.58
CA VAL A 6 41.56 5.36 51.16
C VAL A 6 40.05 5.22 51.05
N PHE A 7 39.34 6.32 50.71
CA PHE A 7 37.93 6.30 50.34
C PHE A 7 37.82 5.80 48.88
N SER A 8 37.37 4.58 48.70
CA SER A 8 37.03 4.04 47.39
C SER A 8 35.63 4.49 47.04
N SER A 9 35.50 5.47 46.15
CA SER A 9 34.24 5.91 45.56
C SER A 9 33.78 4.90 44.51
N LEU A 10 32.80 4.07 44.90
CA LEU A 10 32.12 3.18 43.97
C LEU A 10 31.10 3.97 43.20
N LEU A 11 31.43 4.35 41.96
CA LEU A 11 30.53 5.04 41.01
C LEU A 11 29.52 4.03 40.46
N LEU A 12 28.31 4.08 40.97
CA LEU A 12 27.18 3.25 40.51
C LEU A 12 26.61 3.81 39.22
N CYS A 13 27.06 3.28 38.08
CA CYS A 13 26.39 3.51 36.79
C CYS A 13 25.04 2.80 36.77
N LEU A 14 23.97 3.50 37.10
CA LEU A 14 22.59 3.09 36.84
C LEU A 14 22.32 3.26 35.35
N LEU A 15 22.45 2.20 34.61
CA LEU A 15 22.05 2.09 33.20
C LEU A 15 20.52 2.12 33.14
N SER A 16 20.01 3.18 32.54
CA SER A 16 18.64 3.37 32.12
C SER A 16 18.25 2.35 31.02
N GLY A 17 17.95 1.13 31.43
CA GLY A 17 17.57 0.01 30.54
C GLY A 17 16.06 -0.26 30.44
N THR A 18 15.20 0.73 30.68
CA THR A 18 13.75 0.50 30.80
C THR A 18 12.92 0.77 29.54
N ALA A 19 13.48 1.41 28.51
CA ALA A 19 12.67 1.82 27.34
C ALA A 19 12.36 0.68 26.34
N PHE A 20 13.25 -0.30 26.20
CA PHE A 20 13.07 -1.36 25.19
C PHE A 20 12.14 -2.50 25.61
N ALA A 21 12.04 -2.79 26.90
CA ALA A 21 11.15 -3.82 27.40
C ALA A 21 9.68 -3.42 27.32
N ASP A 22 9.41 -2.12 27.37
CA ASP A 22 8.07 -1.52 27.33
C ASP A 22 7.47 -1.54 25.91
N GLU A 23 8.24 -1.17 24.90
CA GLU A 23 7.78 -1.15 23.49
C GLU A 23 7.50 -2.56 22.94
N ALA A 24 8.30 -3.56 23.30
CA ALA A 24 8.08 -4.94 22.89
C ALA A 24 6.81 -5.53 23.52
N SER A 25 6.56 -5.22 24.80
CA SER A 25 5.35 -5.63 25.51
C SER A 25 4.11 -4.98 24.92
N LEU A 26 4.18 -3.68 24.63
CA LEU A 26 3.12 -2.92 23.99
C LEU A 26 2.81 -3.48 22.60
N LYS A 27 3.83 -3.74 21.78
CA LYS A 27 3.67 -4.36 20.45
C LYS A 27 2.94 -5.70 20.53
N LYS A 28 3.28 -6.54 21.51
CA LYS A 28 2.60 -7.84 21.73
C LYS A 28 1.13 -7.66 22.11
N ALA A 29 0.82 -6.70 22.98
CA ALA A 29 -0.55 -6.40 23.40
C ALA A 29 -1.39 -5.89 22.22
N ILE A 30 -0.83 -5.03 21.38
CA ILE A 30 -1.51 -4.53 20.17
C ILE A 30 -1.74 -5.66 19.18
N GLN A 31 -0.72 -6.51 18.93
CA GLN A 31 -0.84 -7.62 17.99
C GLN A 31 -1.94 -8.61 18.39
N ALA A 32 -2.20 -8.77 19.69
CA ALA A 32 -3.30 -9.60 20.18
C ALA A 32 -4.68 -9.02 19.85
N ASN A 33 -4.81 -7.70 19.74
CA ASN A 33 -6.05 -7.01 19.38
C ASN A 33 -6.26 -6.95 17.86
N PHE A 34 -5.19 -7.10 17.06
CA PHE A 34 -5.22 -7.09 15.59
C PHE A 34 -4.59 -8.38 15.04
N PRO A 35 -5.22 -9.55 15.22
CA PRO A 35 -4.69 -10.83 14.77
C PRO A 35 -4.62 -10.86 13.23
N GLY A 36 -3.45 -11.22 12.70
CA GLY A 36 -3.22 -11.28 11.25
C GLY A 36 -2.80 -9.97 10.59
N GLU A 37 -2.95 -8.84 11.26
CA GLU A 37 -2.51 -7.54 10.75
C GLU A 37 -1.05 -7.26 11.12
N LYS A 38 -0.31 -6.63 10.20
CA LYS A 38 1.07 -6.22 10.45
C LYS A 38 1.10 -4.83 11.08
N ILE A 39 1.73 -4.71 12.25
CA ILE A 39 2.06 -3.39 12.82
C ILE A 39 3.18 -2.78 11.98
N GLU A 40 2.87 -1.71 11.25
CA GLU A 40 3.79 -1.02 10.35
C GLU A 40 4.68 -0.03 11.10
N SER A 41 4.14 0.62 12.11
CA SER A 41 4.85 1.58 12.95
C SER A 41 4.28 1.58 14.36
N LEU A 42 5.16 1.68 15.35
CA LEU A 42 4.85 1.95 16.75
C LEU A 42 5.87 2.99 17.23
N LYS A 43 5.39 4.16 17.67
CA LYS A 43 6.25 5.25 18.11
C LYS A 43 5.67 5.96 19.30
N LYS A 44 6.52 6.28 20.28
CA LYS A 44 6.13 7.17 21.39
C LYS A 44 5.96 8.59 20.88
N THR A 45 4.85 9.22 21.22
CA THR A 45 4.61 10.62 20.88
C THR A 45 5.13 11.56 21.97
N PRO A 46 5.39 12.84 21.68
CA PRO A 46 5.82 13.80 22.66
C PRO A 46 4.67 14.33 23.54
N TYR A 47 3.44 13.88 23.34
CA TYR A 47 2.26 14.40 24.03
C TYR A 47 1.53 13.30 24.81
N LEU A 48 1.11 13.63 26.02
CA LEU A 48 0.29 12.82 26.92
C LEU A 48 0.79 11.39 27.18
N GLY A 49 2.06 11.08 26.89
CA GLY A 49 2.59 9.72 27.04
C GLY A 49 2.01 8.71 26.05
N LEU A 50 1.26 9.15 25.04
CA LEU A 50 0.64 8.27 24.06
C LEU A 50 1.67 7.69 23.08
N TYR A 51 1.33 6.51 22.56
CA TYR A 51 2.00 5.87 21.44
C TYR A 51 1.14 5.99 20.19
N GLU A 52 1.77 6.35 19.08
CA GLU A 52 1.21 6.30 17.73
C GLU A 52 1.41 4.90 17.15
N ILE A 53 0.35 4.34 16.58
CA ILE A 53 0.36 3.02 15.96
C ILE A 53 -0.19 3.13 14.56
N VAL A 54 0.47 2.44 13.62
CA VAL A 54 0.01 2.28 12.24
C VAL A 54 -0.18 0.80 11.94
N VAL A 55 -1.41 0.42 11.61
CA VAL A 55 -1.81 -0.94 11.21
C VAL A 55 -2.72 -0.84 9.99
N GLY A 56 -2.42 -1.58 8.92
CA GLY A 56 -3.22 -1.55 7.70
C GLY A 56 -3.34 -0.17 7.03
N GLY A 57 -2.45 0.77 7.39
CA GLY A 57 -2.51 2.15 6.93
C GLY A 57 -3.38 3.08 7.75
N GLU A 58 -4.06 2.57 8.75
CA GLU A 58 -4.79 3.35 9.73
C GLU A 58 -3.87 3.77 10.88
N LEU A 59 -4.07 4.99 11.36
CA LEU A 59 -3.32 5.57 12.47
C LEU A 59 -4.25 5.77 13.65
N PHE A 60 -3.83 5.25 14.79
CA PHE A 60 -4.49 5.45 16.06
C PHE A 60 -3.46 5.59 17.19
N TYR A 61 -3.94 5.96 18.37
CA TYR A 61 -3.09 6.16 19.54
C TYR A 61 -3.49 5.23 20.67
N THR A 62 -2.56 4.96 21.57
CA THR A 62 -2.81 4.18 22.78
C THR A 62 -1.92 4.65 23.92
N ASP A 63 -2.24 4.21 25.13
CA ASP A 63 -1.37 4.32 26.31
C ASP A 63 -0.25 3.27 26.28
N ASP A 64 0.64 3.31 27.25
CA ASP A 64 1.79 2.42 27.39
C ASP A 64 1.43 0.94 27.65
N LYS A 65 0.16 0.65 27.96
CA LYS A 65 -0.37 -0.69 28.26
C LYS A 65 -1.35 -1.22 27.21
N ALA A 66 -1.63 -0.46 26.18
CA ALA A 66 -2.70 -0.73 25.21
C ALA A 66 -4.09 -0.90 25.88
N SER A 67 -4.34 -0.17 26.97
CA SER A 67 -5.60 -0.26 27.71
C SER A 67 -6.76 0.33 26.94
N TYR A 68 -6.49 1.39 26.16
CA TYR A 68 -7.47 2.10 25.34
C TYR A 68 -6.89 2.45 23.98
N LEU A 69 -7.72 2.38 22.94
CA LEU A 69 -7.39 2.84 21.59
C LEU A 69 -8.14 4.14 21.31
N PHE A 70 -7.41 5.15 20.84
CA PHE A 70 -7.95 6.46 20.51
C PHE A 70 -7.94 6.63 18.99
N PHE A 71 -9.10 6.66 18.37
CA PHE A 71 -9.29 6.96 16.96
C PHE A 71 -9.73 8.42 16.83
N GLY A 72 -8.97 9.21 16.08
CA GLY A 72 -9.29 10.63 15.90
C GLY A 72 -8.05 11.48 15.66
N HIS A 73 -8.22 12.79 15.86
CA HIS A 73 -7.18 13.75 15.57
C HIS A 73 -6.59 14.36 16.84
N VAL A 74 -5.26 14.36 16.94
CA VAL A 74 -4.51 15.19 17.86
C VAL A 74 -4.27 16.52 17.17
N VAL A 75 -4.75 17.61 17.78
CA VAL A 75 -4.65 18.96 17.25
C VAL A 75 -3.82 19.81 18.22
N ASP A 76 -2.85 20.53 17.70
CA ASP A 76 -2.14 21.56 18.45
C ASP A 76 -3.08 22.78 18.62
N PRO A 77 -3.47 23.15 19.85
CA PRO A 77 -4.41 24.24 20.07
C PRO A 77 -3.84 25.62 19.74
N GLN A 78 -2.51 25.77 19.72
CA GLN A 78 -1.84 27.03 19.41
C GLN A 78 -1.80 27.29 17.91
N THR A 79 -1.37 26.29 17.13
CA THR A 79 -1.25 26.39 15.67
C THR A 79 -2.53 26.00 14.95
N LYS A 80 -3.48 25.34 15.63
CA LYS A 80 -4.70 24.73 15.08
C LYS A 80 -4.41 23.66 14.00
N GLN A 81 -3.18 23.17 13.94
CA GLN A 81 -2.78 22.11 13.01
C GLN A 81 -3.09 20.73 13.58
N SER A 82 -3.56 19.83 12.73
CA SER A 82 -3.75 18.43 13.09
C SER A 82 -2.47 17.64 12.86
N LEU A 83 -1.80 17.27 13.94
CA LEU A 83 -0.60 16.42 13.91
C LEU A 83 -0.92 15.04 13.29
N THR A 84 -2.12 14.54 13.54
CA THR A 84 -2.60 13.28 12.93
C THR A 84 -2.73 13.40 11.41
N THR A 85 -3.29 14.50 10.90
CA THR A 85 -3.42 14.72 9.45
C THR A 85 -2.05 14.80 8.78
N GLU A 86 -1.13 15.54 9.39
CA GLU A 86 0.24 15.65 8.89
C GLU A 86 0.92 14.27 8.85
N ARG A 87 0.77 13.50 9.92
CA ARG A 87 1.35 12.16 10.01
C ARG A 87 0.74 11.18 9.00
N LEU A 88 -0.58 11.21 8.82
CA LEU A 88 -1.27 10.42 7.78
C LEU A 88 -0.78 10.78 6.37
N GLN A 89 -0.49 12.07 6.13
CA GLN A 89 0.08 12.49 4.85
C GLN A 89 1.50 11.94 4.67
N GLN A 90 2.36 11.99 5.69
CA GLN A 90 3.70 11.40 5.66
C GLN A 90 3.65 9.88 5.38
N ILE A 91 2.71 9.16 6.00
CA ILE A 91 2.52 7.73 5.76
C ILE A 91 2.11 7.46 4.31
N LYS A 92 1.17 8.25 3.77
CA LYS A 92 0.76 8.16 2.36
C LYS A 92 1.91 8.46 1.41
N ASP A 93 2.70 9.49 1.71
CA ASP A 93 3.84 9.88 0.87
C ASP A 93 4.96 8.83 0.90
N ALA A 94 5.21 8.21 2.05
CA ALA A 94 6.18 7.13 2.17
C ALA A 94 5.77 5.85 1.40
N ARG A 95 4.49 5.71 1.09
CA ARG A 95 3.94 4.59 0.30
C ARG A 95 3.83 4.90 -1.19
N ARG A 96 4.26 6.07 -1.65
CA ARG A 96 4.21 6.41 -3.08
C ARG A 96 5.13 5.49 -3.89
N ILE A 97 4.63 5.05 -5.02
CA ILE A 97 5.37 4.24 -5.99
C ILE A 97 5.57 5.08 -7.25
N SER A 98 6.82 5.34 -7.61
CA SER A 98 7.10 6.03 -8.87
C SER A 98 6.62 5.18 -10.05
N VAL A 99 5.74 5.72 -10.86
CA VAL A 99 5.23 5.05 -12.07
C VAL A 99 6.37 4.72 -13.04
N ASP A 100 7.39 5.58 -13.11
CA ASP A 100 8.55 5.37 -13.99
C ASP A 100 9.47 4.23 -13.52
N SER A 101 9.30 3.77 -12.27
CA SER A 101 10.05 2.60 -11.75
C SER A 101 9.36 1.26 -12.05
N LEU A 102 8.15 1.30 -12.60
CA LEU A 102 7.38 0.10 -12.91
C LEU A 102 7.67 -0.40 -14.32
N PRO A 103 7.65 -1.71 -14.57
CA PRO A 103 7.94 -2.32 -15.85
C PRO A 103 6.78 -2.17 -16.85
N LEU A 104 6.48 -0.93 -17.24
CA LEU A 104 5.33 -0.59 -18.10
C LEU A 104 5.44 -1.16 -19.52
N GLU A 105 6.64 -1.52 -19.96
CA GLU A 105 6.86 -2.24 -21.22
C GLU A 105 6.19 -3.62 -21.24
N PHE A 106 5.91 -4.19 -20.08
CA PHE A 106 5.19 -5.45 -19.93
C PHE A 106 3.70 -5.25 -19.52
N ALA A 107 3.17 -4.04 -19.65
CA ALA A 107 1.77 -3.79 -19.37
C ALA A 107 0.87 -4.11 -20.57
N ILE A 108 -0.34 -4.59 -20.29
CA ILE A 108 -1.44 -4.51 -21.23
C ILE A 108 -1.94 -3.06 -21.20
N LYS A 109 -1.83 -2.37 -22.34
CA LYS A 109 -2.11 -0.93 -22.43
C LYS A 109 -3.44 -0.67 -23.10
N ALA A 110 -4.35 -0.02 -22.40
CA ALA A 110 -5.61 0.49 -22.92
C ALA A 110 -5.60 2.03 -22.97
N VAL A 111 -5.96 2.63 -24.10
CA VAL A 111 -6.04 4.09 -24.25
C VAL A 111 -7.47 4.47 -24.55
N LYS A 112 -8.02 5.39 -23.77
CA LYS A 112 -9.36 5.95 -23.95
C LYS A 112 -9.28 7.47 -24.08
N GLY A 113 -10.06 8.02 -25.02
CA GLY A 113 -10.07 9.46 -25.31
C GLY A 113 -8.66 9.97 -25.67
N ASN A 114 -8.24 11.06 -25.05
CA ASN A 114 -6.91 11.65 -25.30
C ASN A 114 -5.75 10.91 -24.63
N GLY A 115 -6.03 9.97 -23.71
CA GLY A 115 -5.03 9.13 -23.05
C GLY A 115 -4.03 9.86 -22.14
N LYS A 116 -4.22 11.14 -21.83
CA LYS A 116 -3.20 11.95 -21.13
C LYS A 116 -3.03 11.58 -19.65
N ARG A 117 -4.11 11.15 -18.99
CA ARG A 117 -4.06 10.73 -17.58
C ARG A 117 -3.63 9.28 -17.51
N LYS A 118 -2.65 8.97 -16.65
CA LYS A 118 -2.07 7.63 -16.52
C LYS A 118 -2.57 6.96 -15.25
N LEU A 119 -2.88 5.67 -15.36
CA LEU A 119 -3.20 4.79 -14.26
C LEU A 119 -2.48 3.45 -14.47
N VAL A 120 -1.79 2.96 -13.45
CA VAL A 120 -1.22 1.61 -13.44
C VAL A 120 -2.03 0.73 -12.52
N VAL A 121 -2.33 -0.49 -12.93
CA VAL A 121 -3.14 -1.42 -12.16
C VAL A 121 -2.43 -2.77 -12.09
N PHE A 122 -2.08 -3.23 -10.87
CA PHE A 122 -1.74 -4.62 -10.64
C PHE A 122 -3.03 -5.42 -10.53
N SER A 123 -3.24 -6.34 -11.45
CA SER A 123 -4.54 -7.01 -11.63
C SER A 123 -4.38 -8.50 -11.86
N ASP A 124 -5.24 -9.28 -11.18
CA ASP A 124 -5.31 -10.74 -11.31
C ASP A 124 -6.56 -11.12 -12.13
N PRO A 125 -6.42 -11.92 -13.19
CA PRO A 125 -7.55 -12.27 -14.06
C PRO A 125 -8.68 -13.01 -13.33
N ASN A 126 -8.38 -13.78 -12.30
CA ASN A 126 -9.38 -14.54 -11.55
C ASN A 126 -9.95 -13.76 -10.35
N CYS A 127 -9.44 -12.55 -10.06
CA CYS A 127 -9.92 -11.75 -8.96
C CYS A 127 -11.30 -11.12 -9.26
N PRO A 128 -12.35 -11.39 -8.44
CA PRO A 128 -13.67 -10.82 -8.65
C PRO A 128 -13.68 -9.28 -8.58
N TYR A 129 -12.88 -8.71 -7.71
CA TYR A 129 -12.75 -7.25 -7.58
C TYR A 129 -12.04 -6.62 -8.77
N CYS A 130 -11.08 -7.33 -9.40
CA CYS A 130 -10.46 -6.89 -10.65
C CYS A 130 -11.47 -6.85 -11.79
N LYS A 131 -12.32 -7.88 -11.92
CA LYS A 131 -13.41 -7.89 -12.92
C LYS A 131 -14.41 -6.74 -12.70
N ARG A 132 -14.71 -6.41 -11.46
CA ARG A 132 -15.55 -5.24 -11.14
C ARG A 132 -14.84 -3.93 -11.47
N LEU A 133 -13.54 -3.83 -11.21
CA LEU A 133 -12.75 -2.66 -11.55
C LEU A 133 -12.74 -2.38 -13.06
N GLU A 134 -12.64 -3.41 -13.90
CA GLU A 134 -12.72 -3.23 -15.37
C GLU A 134 -14.05 -2.60 -15.80
N LYS A 135 -15.17 -2.97 -15.14
CA LYS A 135 -16.48 -2.35 -15.40
C LYS A 135 -16.51 -0.87 -14.98
N GLU A 136 -15.88 -0.54 -13.86
CA GLU A 136 -15.75 0.86 -13.43
C GLU A 136 -14.85 1.66 -14.39
N LEU A 137 -13.71 1.08 -14.80
CA LEU A 137 -12.80 1.69 -15.76
C LEU A 137 -13.45 1.91 -17.13
N ALA A 138 -14.47 1.13 -17.50
CA ALA A 138 -15.22 1.37 -18.73
C ALA A 138 -15.86 2.77 -18.77
N ASN A 139 -16.21 3.34 -17.62
CA ASN A 139 -16.83 4.65 -17.47
C ASN A 139 -15.82 5.80 -17.24
N VAL A 140 -14.51 5.51 -17.21
CA VAL A 140 -13.45 6.52 -17.07
C VAL A 140 -12.92 6.86 -18.47
N ASN A 141 -12.87 8.14 -18.81
CA ASN A 141 -12.40 8.61 -20.12
C ASN A 141 -11.07 9.36 -20.03
N ASP A 142 -10.48 9.72 -21.17
CA ASP A 142 -9.24 10.49 -21.27
C ASP A 142 -8.08 9.92 -20.45
N ILE A 143 -7.93 8.60 -20.46
CA ILE A 143 -7.00 7.84 -19.63
C ILE A 143 -6.20 6.83 -20.45
N THR A 144 -4.95 6.61 -20.06
CA THR A 144 -4.18 5.41 -20.42
C THR A 144 -4.06 4.53 -19.20
N VAL A 145 -4.62 3.33 -19.28
CA VAL A 145 -4.51 2.27 -18.24
C VAL A 145 -3.40 1.31 -18.64
N TYR A 146 -2.47 1.08 -17.71
CA TYR A 146 -1.41 0.08 -17.81
C TYR A 146 -1.72 -1.05 -16.85
N THR A 147 -2.24 -2.16 -17.35
CA THR A 147 -2.53 -3.35 -16.54
C THR A 147 -1.32 -4.25 -16.47
N LEU A 148 -0.76 -4.41 -15.27
CA LEU A 148 0.31 -5.33 -14.96
C LEU A 148 -0.32 -6.64 -14.45
N LEU A 149 -0.15 -7.74 -15.21
CA LEU A 149 -0.66 -9.04 -14.80
C LEU A 149 -0.01 -9.50 -13.51
N TYR A 150 -0.82 -9.69 -12.46
CA TYR A 150 -0.35 -10.05 -11.13
C TYR A 150 -1.13 -11.26 -10.60
N PRO A 151 -0.89 -12.47 -11.16
CA PRO A 151 -1.65 -13.68 -10.85
C PRO A 151 -1.22 -14.27 -9.51
N VAL A 152 -1.79 -13.76 -8.42
CA VAL A 152 -1.49 -14.18 -7.04
C VAL A 152 -2.53 -15.12 -6.45
N LEU A 153 -3.70 -15.26 -7.10
CA LEU A 153 -4.73 -16.21 -6.68
C LEU A 153 -4.49 -17.61 -7.27
N ASN A 154 -4.99 -18.62 -6.57
CA ASN A 154 -4.90 -20.00 -7.07
C ASN A 154 -5.52 -20.14 -8.46
N GLY A 155 -4.78 -20.75 -9.39
CA GLY A 155 -5.22 -20.99 -10.77
C GLY A 155 -5.18 -19.77 -11.69
N SER A 156 -4.67 -18.60 -11.23
CA SER A 156 -4.59 -17.40 -12.06
C SER A 156 -3.44 -17.42 -13.08
N LEU A 157 -2.35 -18.10 -12.76
CA LEU A 157 -1.15 -18.11 -13.61
C LEU A 157 -1.42 -18.65 -15.03
N PRO A 158 -2.11 -19.80 -15.24
CA PRO A 158 -2.44 -20.27 -16.57
C PRO A 158 -3.29 -19.28 -17.37
N THR A 159 -4.28 -18.65 -16.73
CA THR A 159 -5.14 -17.66 -17.38
C THR A 159 -4.33 -16.41 -17.78
N ALA A 160 -3.49 -15.90 -16.87
CA ALA A 160 -2.61 -14.75 -17.15
C ALA A 160 -1.63 -15.05 -18.29
N THR A 161 -1.03 -16.25 -18.31
CA THR A 161 -0.17 -16.74 -19.40
C THR A 161 -0.92 -16.76 -20.72
N SER A 162 -2.12 -17.33 -20.76
CA SER A 162 -2.92 -17.39 -21.99
C SER A 162 -3.31 -16.01 -22.52
N ILE A 163 -3.65 -15.06 -21.62
CA ILE A 163 -3.91 -13.67 -22.00
C ILE A 163 -2.66 -13.04 -22.59
N TRP A 164 -1.51 -13.18 -21.91
CA TRP A 164 -0.25 -12.60 -22.37
C TRP A 164 0.18 -13.15 -23.74
N CYS A 165 -0.02 -14.43 -23.97
CA CYS A 165 0.35 -15.14 -25.21
C CYS A 165 -0.67 -14.98 -26.35
N SER A 166 -1.78 -14.26 -26.12
CA SER A 166 -2.74 -13.94 -27.17
C SER A 166 -2.17 -12.91 -28.14
N ALA A 167 -2.55 -13.01 -29.42
CA ALA A 167 -2.10 -12.08 -30.47
C ALA A 167 -2.51 -10.63 -30.16
N ASP A 168 -3.70 -10.45 -29.64
CA ASP A 168 -4.21 -9.17 -29.11
C ASP A 168 -4.45 -9.33 -27.61
N ARG A 169 -3.49 -8.88 -26.82
CA ARG A 169 -3.51 -9.00 -25.35
C ARG A 169 -4.61 -8.15 -24.71
N LEU A 170 -4.86 -6.97 -25.27
CA LEU A 170 -5.90 -6.08 -24.75
C LEU A 170 -7.28 -6.69 -24.98
N LYS A 171 -7.54 -7.14 -26.19
CA LYS A 171 -8.82 -7.82 -26.48
C LYS A 171 -9.00 -9.07 -25.62
N ALA A 172 -7.98 -9.89 -25.47
CA ALA A 172 -8.06 -11.12 -24.67
C ALA A 172 -8.31 -10.81 -23.18
N TRP A 173 -7.70 -9.72 -22.66
CA TRP A 173 -7.95 -9.22 -21.31
C TRP A 173 -9.39 -8.75 -21.14
N GLU A 174 -9.86 -7.86 -22.00
CA GLU A 174 -11.20 -7.28 -21.94
C GLU A 174 -12.29 -8.37 -22.12
N ASP A 175 -12.13 -9.26 -23.09
CA ASP A 175 -13.05 -10.38 -23.32
C ASP A 175 -13.16 -11.26 -22.09
N PHE A 176 -12.04 -11.59 -21.43
CA PHE A 176 -12.06 -12.42 -20.24
C PHE A 176 -12.63 -11.68 -19.01
N MET A 177 -12.19 -10.46 -18.78
CA MET A 177 -12.57 -9.73 -17.58
C MET A 177 -14.02 -9.23 -17.59
N LEU A 178 -14.50 -8.79 -18.76
CA LEU A 178 -15.84 -8.22 -18.91
C LEU A 178 -16.90 -9.24 -19.30
N ASN A 179 -16.52 -10.22 -20.16
CA ASN A 179 -17.46 -11.12 -20.82
C ASN A 179 -17.27 -12.59 -20.39
N GLY A 180 -16.20 -12.90 -19.63
CA GLY A 180 -15.90 -14.28 -19.22
C GLY A 180 -15.45 -15.20 -20.36
N ILE A 181 -15.07 -14.65 -21.53
CA ILE A 181 -14.59 -15.42 -22.68
C ILE A 181 -13.16 -15.89 -22.38
N ALA A 182 -12.96 -17.19 -22.37
CA ALA A 182 -11.66 -17.77 -22.09
C ALA A 182 -10.61 -17.34 -23.14
N PRO A 183 -9.40 -16.92 -22.71
CA PRO A 183 -8.35 -16.54 -23.65
C PRO A 183 -7.83 -17.77 -24.41
N ALA A 184 -7.55 -17.61 -25.71
CA ALA A 184 -7.10 -18.68 -26.59
C ALA A 184 -5.59 -18.65 -26.86
N GLY A 185 -4.83 -17.86 -26.10
CA GLY A 185 -3.38 -17.77 -26.26
C GLY A 185 -2.69 -19.10 -25.96
N LYS A 186 -1.72 -19.45 -26.80
CA LYS A 186 -0.87 -20.63 -26.60
C LYS A 186 0.25 -20.27 -25.62
N GLU A 187 0.94 -21.29 -25.09
CA GLU A 187 2.11 -21.08 -24.24
C GLU A 187 3.22 -20.32 -25.01
N CYS A 188 3.80 -19.34 -24.35
CA CYS A 188 4.92 -18.55 -24.85
C CYS A 188 5.78 -18.08 -23.66
N GLU A 189 6.93 -17.46 -23.94
CA GLU A 189 7.69 -16.79 -22.91
C GLU A 189 6.93 -15.57 -22.36
N THR A 190 6.81 -15.47 -21.04
CA THR A 190 6.04 -14.41 -20.38
C THR A 190 6.92 -13.62 -19.41
N PRO A 191 6.63 -12.32 -19.18
CA PRO A 191 7.28 -11.51 -18.15
C PRO A 191 6.61 -11.62 -16.78
N ILE A 192 5.71 -12.59 -16.56
CA ILE A 192 4.88 -12.65 -15.35
C ILE A 192 5.73 -12.69 -14.07
N ASP A 193 6.84 -13.43 -14.08
CA ASP A 193 7.75 -13.47 -12.93
C ASP A 193 8.34 -12.10 -12.61
N LYS A 194 8.69 -11.30 -13.63
CA LYS A 194 9.16 -9.92 -13.46
C LYS A 194 8.08 -9.02 -12.87
N LEU A 195 6.83 -9.22 -13.31
CA LEU A 195 5.67 -8.48 -12.79
C LEU A 195 5.36 -8.86 -11.35
N LEU A 196 5.44 -10.14 -10.98
CA LEU A 196 5.31 -10.61 -9.61
C LEU A 196 6.40 -10.03 -8.70
N GLN A 197 7.65 -10.05 -9.15
CA GLN A 197 8.77 -9.44 -8.42
C GLN A 197 8.59 -7.93 -8.25
N ALA A 198 8.13 -7.22 -9.31
CA ALA A 198 7.85 -5.79 -9.23
C ALA A 198 6.75 -5.48 -8.19
N GLY A 199 5.68 -6.26 -8.17
CA GLY A 199 4.62 -6.11 -7.17
C GLY A 199 5.14 -6.36 -5.75
N GLN A 200 5.86 -7.46 -5.53
CA GLN A 200 6.45 -7.78 -4.22
C GLN A 200 7.41 -6.70 -3.73
N LYS A 201 8.33 -6.23 -4.59
CA LYS A 201 9.29 -5.16 -4.28
C LYS A 201 8.59 -3.87 -3.83
N ASN A 202 7.43 -3.57 -4.42
CA ASN A 202 6.64 -2.38 -4.12
C ASN A 202 5.57 -2.61 -3.02
N GLY A 203 5.60 -3.76 -2.33
CA GLY A 203 4.68 -4.05 -1.24
C GLY A 203 3.21 -4.25 -1.67
N ILE A 204 2.98 -4.63 -2.93
CA ILE A 204 1.64 -4.94 -3.43
C ILE A 204 1.20 -6.28 -2.83
N SER A 205 0.26 -6.24 -1.89
CA SER A 205 -0.22 -7.40 -1.14
C SER A 205 -1.52 -8.00 -1.67
N GLY A 206 -2.18 -7.34 -2.64
CA GLY A 206 -3.46 -7.81 -3.17
C GLY A 206 -3.86 -7.10 -4.46
N THR A 207 -4.93 -7.62 -5.07
CA THR A 207 -5.47 -7.12 -6.33
C THR A 207 -6.96 -6.78 -6.20
N PRO A 208 -7.42 -5.77 -6.93
CA PRO A 208 -6.61 -4.83 -7.71
C PRO A 208 -5.83 -3.88 -6.81
N THR A 209 -4.67 -3.38 -7.28
CA THR A 209 -4.00 -2.22 -6.66
C THR A 209 -3.73 -1.19 -7.75
N LEU A 210 -4.23 0.02 -7.53
CA LEU A 210 -4.14 1.15 -8.46
C LEU A 210 -2.98 2.07 -8.05
N ILE A 211 -2.19 2.51 -9.03
CA ILE A 211 -1.10 3.47 -8.84
C ILE A 211 -1.34 4.63 -9.80
N PHE A 212 -1.51 5.82 -9.24
CA PHE A 212 -1.78 7.04 -10.00
C PHE A 212 -0.50 7.72 -10.47
N ALA A 213 -0.61 8.64 -11.42
CA ALA A 213 0.55 9.34 -11.99
C ALA A 213 1.39 10.08 -10.94
N ASP A 214 0.79 10.53 -9.85
CA ASP A 214 1.48 11.17 -8.72
C ASP A 214 2.17 10.16 -7.78
N GLY A 215 2.14 8.86 -8.11
CA GLY A 215 2.70 7.78 -7.30
C GLY A 215 1.78 7.30 -6.17
N SER A 216 0.66 7.94 -5.94
CA SER A 216 -0.26 7.51 -4.88
C SER A 216 -0.85 6.13 -5.16
N VAL A 217 -0.91 5.31 -4.11
CA VAL A 217 -1.36 3.91 -4.17
C VAL A 217 -2.77 3.80 -3.57
N ALA A 218 -3.63 3.05 -4.25
CA ALA A 218 -4.97 2.72 -3.77
C ALA A 218 -5.21 1.21 -3.91
N PRO A 219 -5.10 0.44 -2.80
CA PRO A 219 -5.45 -0.96 -2.79
C PRO A 219 -6.97 -1.16 -2.89
N GLY A 220 -7.38 -2.21 -3.60
CA GLY A 220 -8.77 -2.62 -3.71
C GLY A 220 -9.56 -1.92 -4.82
N LEU A 221 -10.84 -2.25 -4.87
CA LEU A 221 -11.78 -1.72 -5.85
C LEU A 221 -12.06 -0.22 -5.60
N MET A 222 -12.03 0.55 -6.67
CA MET A 222 -12.49 1.95 -6.68
C MET A 222 -13.62 2.13 -7.69
N THR A 223 -14.59 3.00 -7.39
CA THR A 223 -15.63 3.40 -8.34
C THR A 223 -15.07 4.36 -9.40
N ALA A 224 -15.70 4.42 -10.54
CA ALA A 224 -15.33 5.37 -11.62
C ALA A 224 -15.25 6.81 -11.10
N GLU A 225 -16.23 7.25 -10.30
CA GLU A 225 -16.24 8.58 -9.69
C GLU A 225 -15.03 8.83 -8.79
N ALA A 226 -14.67 7.87 -7.94
CA ALA A 226 -13.51 7.98 -7.07
C ALA A 226 -12.18 8.01 -7.86
N ILE A 227 -12.11 7.24 -8.96
CA ILE A 227 -10.97 7.24 -9.87
C ILE A 227 -10.87 8.61 -10.58
N GLU A 228 -11.97 9.11 -11.14
CA GLU A 228 -12.01 10.43 -11.80
C GLU A 228 -11.59 11.56 -10.86
N LYS A 229 -12.13 11.58 -9.65
CA LYS A 229 -11.74 12.56 -8.61
C LYS A 229 -10.23 12.51 -8.32
N LYS A 230 -9.65 11.32 -8.28
CA LYS A 230 -8.23 11.14 -7.96
C LYS A 230 -7.31 11.43 -9.14
N LEU A 231 -7.75 11.17 -10.36
CA LEU A 231 -7.03 11.55 -11.59
C LEU A 231 -6.99 13.06 -11.82
N GLY A 232 -7.86 13.84 -11.17
CA GLY A 232 -8.06 15.26 -11.42
C GLY A 232 -8.85 15.54 -12.71
N ALA A 233 -9.22 16.80 -12.90
CA ALA A 233 -9.95 17.20 -14.09
C ALA A 233 -9.19 16.82 -15.37
N PRO A 234 -9.88 16.35 -16.44
CA PRO A 234 -9.25 16.14 -17.74
C PRO A 234 -8.58 17.43 -18.19
N SER A 235 -7.33 17.33 -18.66
CA SER A 235 -6.66 18.51 -19.24
C SER A 235 -7.52 19.04 -20.36
N ALA A 236 -7.95 20.32 -20.28
CA ALA A 236 -8.63 20.97 -21.36
C ALA A 236 -7.82 20.81 -22.68
N LYS A 237 -8.53 20.52 -23.76
CA LYS A 237 -7.93 20.39 -25.10
C LYS A 237 -7.32 21.70 -25.54
#